data_cc42625c034175829402cf48e07dd2cb
#
_entry.id   cc42625c034175829402cf48e07dd2cb
#
_cell.length_a   1.000
_cell.length_b   1.000
_cell.length_c   1.000
_cell.angle_alpha   90.00
_cell.angle_beta   90.00
_cell.angle_gamma   90.00
#
_symmetry.space_group_name_H-M   'P 1'
#
loop_
_entity.id
_entity.type
_entity.pdbx_description
1 polymer ?
#
loop_
_entity_poly.entity_id
_entity_poly.type
_entity_poly.pdbx_seq_one_letter_code
_entity_poly.pdbx_strand_id
1 'polypeptide(L)'
;MPTIIEITDLSDPALDVFARLTENQLRSRLEPEKGVFIAESPKVIERALDAGAVPFALLMERRKIDGPARGILARCGGAPVYTADREVLAQLTGYTLTRGVLAAFHRPALPPVEALCQNARRVAVLENIVDSTNIGA
;
A
#
# COMPACT_ATOMS: atom_id res chain seq x y z
N MET A 1 -8.95 17.54 -4.79
CA MET A 1 -7.79 17.04 -5.55
C MET A 1 -6.71 16.61 -4.57
N PRO A 2 -5.97 15.54 -4.84
CA PRO A 2 -4.88 15.15 -3.97
C PRO A 2 -3.77 16.20 -3.98
N THR A 3 -3.08 16.35 -2.86
CA THR A 3 -1.91 17.23 -2.77
C THR A 3 -0.70 16.49 -3.32
N ILE A 4 -0.11 17.01 -4.40
CA ILE A 4 1.10 16.43 -5.00
C ILE A 4 2.31 17.09 -4.37
N ILE A 5 3.21 16.29 -3.83
CA ILE A 5 4.42 16.73 -3.12
C ILE A 5 5.64 16.14 -3.80
N GLU A 6 6.50 17.01 -4.32
CA GLU A 6 7.79 16.59 -4.87
C GLU A 6 8.74 16.20 -3.75
N ILE A 7 9.37 15.04 -3.84
CA ILE A 7 10.35 14.58 -2.86
C ILE A 7 11.66 15.31 -3.11
N THR A 8 12.07 16.11 -2.14
CA THR A 8 13.36 16.82 -2.13
C THR A 8 14.31 16.31 -1.07
N ASP A 9 13.79 15.61 -0.06
CA ASP A 9 14.55 15.01 1.04
C ASP A 9 14.05 13.59 1.30
N LEU A 10 14.92 12.60 1.12
CA LEU A 10 14.61 11.19 1.37
C LEU A 10 14.55 10.84 2.87
N SER A 11 14.99 11.73 3.74
CA SER A 11 14.94 11.57 5.20
C SER A 11 13.65 12.11 5.83
N ASP A 12 12.71 12.63 5.02
CA ASP A 12 11.42 13.11 5.51
C ASP A 12 10.66 11.96 6.20
N PRO A 13 10.32 12.09 7.50
CA PRO A 13 9.57 11.05 8.22
C PRO A 13 8.24 10.66 7.60
N ALA A 14 7.63 11.53 6.80
CA ALA A 14 6.41 11.22 6.06
C ALA A 14 6.60 10.13 5.00
N LEU A 15 7.85 9.87 4.59
CA LEU A 15 8.23 8.84 3.63
C LEU A 15 8.58 7.50 4.27
N ASP A 16 8.69 7.42 5.60
CA ASP A 16 9.13 6.21 6.31
C ASP A 16 8.29 4.97 5.98
N VAL A 17 7.01 5.16 5.71
CA VAL A 17 6.09 4.08 5.33
C VAL A 17 6.48 3.41 4.01
N PHE A 18 7.20 4.11 3.15
CA PHE A 18 7.67 3.63 1.85
C PHE A 18 9.16 3.26 1.83
N ALA A 19 9.88 3.56 2.91
CA ALA A 19 11.32 3.34 2.97
C ALA A 19 11.65 1.85 3.15
N ARG A 20 12.67 1.38 2.42
CA ARG A 20 13.26 0.04 2.60
C ARG A 20 12.27 -1.12 2.48
N LEU A 21 11.46 -1.13 1.43
CA LEU A 21 10.44 -2.15 1.18
C LEU A 21 10.99 -3.45 0.55
N THR A 22 12.31 -3.60 0.41
CA THR A 22 12.95 -4.73 -0.27
C THR A 22 12.73 -6.08 0.41
N GLU A 23 12.54 -6.08 1.72
CA GLU A 23 12.37 -7.31 2.49
C GLU A 23 10.89 -7.57 2.78
N ASN A 24 10.23 -8.34 1.91
CA ASN A 24 8.83 -8.71 2.07
C ASN A 24 8.53 -9.33 3.43
N GLN A 25 9.44 -10.11 4.00
CA GLN A 25 9.27 -10.71 5.33
C GLN A 25 9.28 -9.67 6.44
N LEU A 26 10.19 -8.69 6.39
CA LEU A 26 10.23 -7.56 7.32
C LEU A 26 8.98 -6.69 7.19
N ARG A 27 8.57 -6.41 5.96
CA ARG A 27 7.34 -5.68 5.68
C ARG A 27 6.12 -6.39 6.28
N SER A 28 5.97 -7.68 6.06
CA SER A 28 4.87 -8.49 6.60
C SER A 28 4.85 -8.54 8.13
N ARG A 29 6.00 -8.41 8.79
CA ARG A 29 6.10 -8.34 10.26
C ARG A 29 5.81 -6.96 10.81
N LEU A 30 6.32 -5.91 10.17
CA LEU A 30 6.22 -4.52 10.66
C LEU A 30 4.88 -3.86 10.30
N GLU A 31 4.30 -4.18 9.14
CA GLU A 31 3.03 -3.59 8.71
C GLU A 31 1.88 -3.83 9.71
N PRO A 32 1.67 -5.05 10.27
CA PRO A 32 0.62 -5.27 11.27
C PRO A 32 0.81 -4.43 12.53
N GLU A 33 2.03 -4.31 13.03
CA GLU A 33 2.34 -3.54 14.23
C GLU A 33 2.10 -2.04 14.02
N LYS A 34 2.40 -1.54 12.84
CA LYS A 34 2.16 -0.15 12.44
C LYS A 34 0.70 0.14 12.07
N GLY A 35 -0.14 -0.88 11.98
CA GLY A 35 -1.53 -0.74 11.55
C GLY A 35 -1.68 -0.29 10.09
N VAL A 36 -0.74 -0.68 9.22
CA VAL A 36 -0.70 -0.30 7.81
C VAL A 36 -0.47 -1.50 6.89
N PHE A 37 -0.73 -1.33 5.60
CA PHE A 37 -0.26 -2.23 4.54
C PHE A 37 0.04 -1.43 3.27
N ILE A 38 0.94 -1.96 2.45
CA ILE A 38 1.34 -1.35 1.18
C ILE A 38 0.72 -2.13 0.02
N ALA A 39 0.01 -1.42 -0.84
CA ALA A 39 -0.46 -1.94 -2.12
C ALA A 39 0.44 -1.45 -3.25
N GLU A 40 0.95 -2.38 -4.05
CA GLU A 40 1.78 -2.08 -5.20
C GLU A 40 1.01 -2.33 -6.50
N SER A 41 1.09 -1.42 -7.41
CA SER A 41 0.42 -1.35 -8.70
C SER A 41 -0.98 -0.74 -8.70
N PRO A 42 -1.38 -0.08 -9.80
CA PRO A 42 -2.71 0.49 -9.93
C PRO A 42 -3.83 -0.50 -9.63
N LYS A 43 -3.73 -1.71 -10.19
CA LYS A 43 -4.77 -2.75 -10.03
C LYS A 43 -4.96 -3.21 -8.58
N VAL A 44 -3.86 -3.36 -7.82
CA VAL A 44 -3.93 -3.76 -6.41
C VAL A 44 -4.48 -2.63 -5.57
N ILE A 45 -4.10 -1.38 -5.87
CA ILE A 45 -4.64 -0.20 -5.20
C ILE A 45 -6.15 -0.07 -5.43
N GLU A 46 -6.61 -0.24 -6.67
CA GLU A 46 -8.05 -0.24 -6.99
C GLU A 46 -8.81 -1.29 -6.19
N ARG A 47 -8.28 -2.52 -6.08
CA ARG A 47 -8.89 -3.58 -5.28
C ARG A 47 -8.96 -3.25 -3.80
N ALA A 48 -7.92 -2.61 -3.24
CA ALA A 48 -7.94 -2.15 -1.85
C ALA A 48 -9.03 -1.08 -1.65
N LEU A 49 -9.13 -0.12 -2.57
CA LEU A 49 -10.19 0.90 -2.56
C LEU A 49 -11.59 0.30 -2.71
N ASP A 50 -11.76 -0.72 -3.57
CA ASP A 50 -13.03 -1.43 -3.76
C ASP A 50 -13.44 -2.19 -2.50
N ALA A 51 -12.46 -2.68 -1.73
CA ALA A 51 -12.67 -3.31 -0.43
C ALA A 51 -12.92 -2.31 0.71
N GLY A 52 -12.97 -1.01 0.42
CA GLY A 52 -13.23 0.04 1.42
C GLY A 52 -12.00 0.44 2.23
N ALA A 53 -10.78 0.03 1.83
CA ALA A 53 -9.57 0.47 2.51
C ALA A 53 -9.33 1.97 2.30
N VAL A 54 -8.84 2.63 3.35
CA VAL A 54 -8.61 4.07 3.35
C VAL A 54 -7.11 4.35 3.15
N PRO A 55 -6.72 4.96 2.01
CA PRO A 55 -5.35 5.35 1.79
C PRO A 55 -5.00 6.60 2.61
N PHE A 56 -3.78 6.65 3.14
CA PHE A 56 -3.27 7.84 3.84
C PHE A 56 -2.04 8.46 3.18
N ALA A 57 -1.37 7.75 2.27
CA ALA A 57 -0.28 8.28 1.46
C ALA A 57 -0.11 7.48 0.17
N LEU A 58 0.35 8.13 -0.88
CA LEU A 58 0.72 7.50 -2.14
C LEU A 58 2.15 7.89 -2.52
N LEU A 59 2.83 6.98 -3.21
CA LEU A 59 4.16 7.20 -3.77
C LEU A 59 4.15 6.76 -5.23
N MET A 60 4.56 7.63 -6.15
CA MET A 60 4.57 7.29 -7.57
C MET A 60 5.57 8.08 -8.40
N GLU A 61 5.97 7.49 -9.51
CA GLU A 61 6.74 8.20 -10.52
C GLU A 61 5.92 9.39 -11.07
N ARG A 62 6.57 10.54 -11.24
CA ARG A 62 5.94 11.77 -11.75
C ARG A 62 5.11 11.54 -13.01
N ARG A 63 5.64 10.78 -13.97
CA ARG A 63 4.95 10.46 -15.25
C ARG A 63 3.67 9.64 -15.10
N LYS A 64 3.40 9.07 -13.92
CA LYS A 64 2.20 8.25 -13.68
C LYS A 64 0.99 9.08 -13.25
N ILE A 65 1.21 10.29 -12.76
CA ILE A 65 0.18 11.17 -12.20
C ILE A 65 -0.92 11.46 -13.23
N ASP A 66 -0.54 11.91 -14.41
CA ASP A 66 -1.47 12.28 -15.50
C ASP A 66 -1.88 11.11 -16.41
N GLY A 67 -1.41 9.91 -16.07
CA GLY A 67 -1.62 8.70 -16.85
C GLY A 67 -2.37 7.62 -16.06
N PRO A 68 -1.74 6.43 -15.88
CA PRO A 68 -2.40 5.27 -15.28
C PRO A 68 -2.92 5.46 -13.85
N ALA A 69 -2.35 6.42 -13.10
CA ALA A 69 -2.75 6.68 -11.72
C ALA A 69 -3.91 7.67 -11.57
N ARG A 70 -4.32 8.36 -12.64
CA ARG A 70 -5.35 9.42 -12.57
C ARG A 70 -6.67 8.93 -11.95
N GLY A 71 -7.13 7.74 -12.35
CA GLY A 71 -8.36 7.16 -11.80
C GLY A 71 -8.26 6.83 -10.31
N ILE A 72 -7.10 6.34 -9.89
CA ILE A 72 -6.79 6.04 -8.48
C ILE A 72 -6.77 7.33 -7.66
N LEU A 73 -6.08 8.36 -8.16
CA LEU A 73 -5.95 9.64 -7.47
C LEU A 73 -7.30 10.30 -7.20
N ALA A 74 -8.25 10.18 -8.12
CA ALA A 74 -9.60 10.70 -7.96
C ALA A 74 -10.36 10.01 -6.79
N ARG A 75 -9.98 8.77 -6.44
CA ARG A 75 -10.60 7.95 -5.39
C ARG A 75 -9.88 8.06 -4.04
N CYS A 76 -8.66 8.55 -4.00
CA CYS A 76 -7.83 8.58 -2.79
C CYS A 76 -8.11 9.79 -1.86
N GLY A 77 -9.12 10.59 -2.16
CA GLY A 77 -9.52 11.73 -1.32
C GLY A 77 -8.41 12.76 -1.17
N GLY A 78 -8.10 13.15 0.08
CA GLY A 78 -7.07 14.12 0.42
C GLY A 78 -5.69 13.53 0.74
N ALA A 79 -5.46 12.24 0.50
CA ALA A 79 -4.18 11.61 0.79
C ALA A 79 -3.05 12.27 -0.01
N PRO A 80 -1.90 12.62 0.62
CA PRO A 80 -0.77 13.21 -0.08
C PRO A 80 -0.18 12.21 -1.09
N VAL A 81 0.28 12.75 -2.21
CA VAL A 81 0.94 12.01 -3.28
C VAL A 81 2.39 12.48 -3.36
N TYR A 82 3.29 11.66 -2.87
CA TYR A 82 4.71 11.89 -2.98
C TYR A 82 5.19 11.44 -4.36
N THR A 83 5.97 12.27 -5.01
CA THR A 83 6.43 12.00 -6.37
C THR A 83 7.89 12.36 -6.56
N ALA A 84 8.56 11.60 -7.40
CA ALA A 84 9.92 11.85 -7.86
C ALA A 84 10.20 11.06 -9.14
N ASP A 85 11.41 11.19 -9.64
CA ASP A 85 11.90 10.35 -10.73
C ASP A 85 12.17 8.92 -10.23
N ARG A 86 12.20 7.97 -11.15
CA ARG A 86 12.32 6.54 -10.87
C ARG A 86 13.52 6.18 -10.01
N GLU A 87 14.65 6.83 -10.26
CA GLU A 87 15.90 6.60 -9.55
C GLU A 87 15.81 7.02 -8.07
N VAL A 88 15.18 8.15 -7.81
CA VAL A 88 14.93 8.67 -6.45
C VAL A 88 13.98 7.76 -5.69
N LEU A 89 12.92 7.30 -6.34
CA LEU A 89 11.99 6.35 -5.72
C LEU A 89 12.67 5.01 -5.41
N ALA A 90 13.56 4.52 -6.28
CA ALA A 90 14.31 3.30 -6.03
C ALA A 90 15.26 3.42 -4.84
N GLN A 91 15.86 4.60 -4.63
CA GLN A 91 16.69 4.87 -3.46
C GLN A 91 15.86 4.85 -2.16
N LEU A 92 14.68 5.42 -2.17
CA LEU A 92 13.77 5.43 -1.03
C LEU A 92 13.29 4.02 -0.67
N THR A 93 12.72 3.33 -1.64
CA THR A 93 12.08 2.01 -1.42
C THR A 93 13.09 0.87 -1.28
N GLY A 94 14.31 1.06 -1.79
CA GLY A 94 15.37 0.05 -1.84
C GLY A 94 15.25 -0.91 -3.03
N TYR A 95 14.29 -0.71 -3.93
CA TYR A 95 14.15 -1.47 -5.19
C TYR A 95 13.48 -0.63 -6.28
N THR A 96 13.65 -1.02 -7.53
CA THR A 96 13.01 -0.34 -8.64
C THR A 96 11.53 -0.71 -8.73
N LEU A 97 10.64 0.27 -8.63
CA LEU A 97 9.20 0.07 -8.74
C LEU A 97 8.83 -0.39 -10.17
N THR A 98 8.41 -1.64 -10.31
CA THR A 98 8.06 -2.22 -11.61
C THR A 98 6.84 -1.54 -12.22
N ARG A 99 5.87 -1.20 -11.41
CA ARG A 99 4.61 -0.54 -11.82
C ARG A 99 4.61 0.95 -11.54
N GLY A 100 5.58 1.47 -10.79
CA GLY A 100 5.81 2.88 -10.51
C GLY A 100 4.74 3.55 -9.65
N VAL A 101 3.92 2.79 -8.91
CA VAL A 101 2.87 3.30 -8.01
C VAL A 101 2.76 2.42 -6.78
N LEU A 102 2.83 3.03 -5.60
CA LEU A 102 2.53 2.44 -4.29
C LEU A 102 1.45 3.27 -3.59
N ALA A 103 0.67 2.62 -2.74
CA ALA A 103 -0.22 3.30 -1.82
C ALA A 103 -0.14 2.64 -0.43
N ALA A 104 -0.08 3.46 0.59
CA ALA A 104 -0.13 3.06 1.98
C ALA A 104 -1.56 3.22 2.50
N PHE A 105 -2.09 2.17 3.08
CA PHE A 105 -3.45 2.09 3.61
C PHE A 105 -3.43 1.80 5.10
N HIS A 106 -4.44 2.32 5.82
CA HIS A 106 -4.72 1.86 7.16
C HIS A 106 -5.27 0.43 7.15
N ARG A 107 -4.79 -0.42 8.04
CA ARG A 107 -5.41 -1.73 8.27
C ARG A 107 -6.76 -1.52 8.96
N PRO A 108 -7.84 -2.15 8.49
CA PRO A 108 -9.09 -2.15 9.21
C PRO A 108 -8.96 -2.89 10.54
N ALA A 109 -9.77 -2.50 11.52
CA ALA A 109 -9.88 -3.28 12.75
C ALA A 109 -10.34 -4.71 12.43
N LEU A 110 -9.65 -5.70 12.98
CA LEU A 110 -10.02 -7.09 12.81
C LEU A 110 -11.26 -7.40 13.67
N PRO A 111 -12.32 -8.00 13.10
CA PRO A 111 -13.45 -8.45 13.89
C PRO A 111 -13.03 -9.63 14.81
N PRO A 112 -13.65 -9.79 15.96
CA PRO A 112 -13.41 -10.97 16.82
C PRO A 112 -13.84 -12.25 16.10
N VAL A 113 -13.19 -13.37 16.45
CA VAL A 113 -13.42 -14.67 15.82
C VAL A 113 -14.89 -15.09 15.92
N GLU A 114 -15.52 -14.82 17.04
CA GLU A 114 -16.93 -15.11 17.31
C GLU A 114 -17.84 -14.41 16.28
N ALA A 115 -17.55 -13.14 15.97
CA ALA A 115 -18.33 -12.38 14.97
C ALA A 115 -18.12 -12.93 13.55
N LEU A 116 -16.89 -13.36 13.22
CA LEU A 116 -16.60 -13.99 11.92
C LEU A 116 -17.33 -15.33 11.74
N CYS A 117 -17.44 -16.12 12.82
CA CYS A 117 -18.01 -17.46 12.78
C CYS A 117 -19.52 -17.49 12.94
N GLN A 118 -20.14 -16.43 13.45
CA GLN A 118 -21.56 -16.42 13.88
C GLN A 118 -22.54 -16.92 12.82
N ASN A 119 -22.33 -16.56 11.55
CA ASN A 119 -23.18 -16.96 10.41
C ASN A 119 -22.41 -17.73 9.33
N ALA A 120 -21.21 -18.20 9.67
CA ALA A 120 -20.37 -18.88 8.69
C ALA A 120 -20.80 -20.34 8.51
N ARG A 121 -21.08 -20.72 7.27
CA ARG A 121 -21.34 -22.13 6.92
C ARG A 121 -20.05 -22.93 6.75
N ARG A 122 -18.94 -22.25 6.47
CA ARG A 122 -17.60 -22.80 6.31
C ARG A 122 -16.60 -21.77 6.79
N VAL A 123 -15.54 -22.24 7.43
CA VAL A 123 -14.41 -21.43 7.89
C VAL A 123 -13.14 -22.06 7.39
N ALA A 124 -12.26 -21.24 6.81
CA ALA A 124 -10.90 -21.64 6.46
C ALA A 124 -9.93 -21.04 7.48
N VAL A 125 -9.07 -21.86 8.04
CA VAL A 125 -8.00 -21.43 8.94
C VAL A 125 -6.68 -21.59 8.19
N LEU A 126 -5.95 -20.50 8.05
CA LEU A 126 -4.66 -20.45 7.39
C LEU A 126 -3.59 -20.16 8.43
N GLU A 127 -2.63 -21.06 8.57
CA GLU A 127 -1.56 -20.94 9.54
C GLU A 127 -0.19 -20.95 8.84
N ASN A 128 0.75 -20.18 9.36
CA ASN A 128 2.13 -20.11 8.86
C ASN A 128 2.25 -19.75 7.37
N ILE A 129 1.39 -18.86 6.90
CA ILE A 129 1.48 -18.35 5.53
C ILE A 129 2.65 -17.36 5.44
N VAL A 130 3.70 -17.74 4.75
CA VAL A 130 4.91 -16.93 4.54
C VAL A 130 4.72 -15.96 3.37
N ASP A 131 4.09 -16.41 2.29
CA ASP A 131 3.80 -15.59 1.11
C ASP A 131 2.29 -15.47 0.91
N SER A 132 1.78 -14.25 1.04
CA SER A 132 0.36 -13.93 0.87
C SER A 132 -0.17 -14.22 -0.54
N THR A 133 0.72 -14.32 -1.56
CA THR A 133 0.36 -14.72 -2.92
C THR A 133 -0.30 -16.10 -2.94
N ASN A 134 0.13 -17.00 -2.06
CA ASN A 134 -0.41 -18.35 -1.93
C ASN A 134 -1.86 -18.37 -1.44
N ILE A 135 -2.29 -17.34 -0.73
CA ILE A 135 -3.69 -17.22 -0.26
C ILE A 135 -4.63 -16.97 -1.44
N GLY A 136 -4.17 -16.20 -2.42
CA GLY A 136 -4.96 -15.87 -3.61
C GLY A 136 -4.98 -17.00 -4.67
N ALA A 137 -4.00 -17.87 -4.63
CA ALA A 137 -3.91 -18.99 -5.55
C ALA A 137 -4.88 -20.10 -5.20
#